data_5127bb3da1234d43821247d23920ab22
#
_entry.id   5127bb3da1234d43821247d23920ab22
#
_cell.length_a   1.000
_cell.length_b   1.000
_cell.length_c   1.000
_cell.angle_alpha   90.00
_cell.angle_beta   90.00
_cell.angle_gamma   90.00
#
_symmetry.space_group_name_H-M   'P 1'
#
loop_
_entity.id
_entity.type
_entity.pdbx_description
1 polymer ?
#
loop_
_entity_poly.entity_id
_entity_poly.type
_entity_poly.pdbx_seq_one_letter_code
_entity_poly.pdbx_strand_id
1 'polypeptide(L)'
;IGDIAGAGGTINALDFLERTEMDVQVTQKEIAAASGRGKNGVPYPGSWLGNQFALISRLIAGGLKTRIYYVSQGGYDTHTGQAGAHERLLREMSESVSAFLADLKAQGNLGRVTLMTFSEFGRRVKENGSGGTDHGAAAPLFLAGGGVQAGLLGEMPSLAARDLDDGDVKFNVDFRSVYATVLEKHLGVKSNPILGRTFPLLKAYS
;
A
#
# COMPACT_ATOMS: atom_id res chain seq x y z
N ILE A 1 -7.87 2.35 -18.02
CA ILE A 1 -7.73 2.10 -19.46
C ILE A 1 -8.84 2.90 -20.11
N GLY A 2 -8.58 4.20 -20.35
CA GLY A 2 -9.50 5.12 -21.00
C GLY A 2 -9.37 4.95 -22.52
N ASP A 3 -10.50 5.08 -23.21
CA ASP A 3 -10.68 5.00 -24.64
C ASP A 3 -9.51 5.58 -25.47
N ILE A 4 -8.79 4.72 -26.17
CA ILE A 4 -7.88 5.09 -27.26
C ILE A 4 -8.63 5.01 -28.61
N ALA A 5 -9.90 5.32 -28.61
CA ALA A 5 -10.73 5.40 -29.82
C ALA A 5 -11.12 6.87 -30.07
N GLY A 6 -10.21 7.65 -30.67
CA GLY A 6 -10.53 9.04 -30.99
C GLY A 6 -9.42 9.84 -31.65
N ALA A 7 -8.59 9.23 -32.51
CA ALA A 7 -7.84 9.95 -33.56
C ALA A 7 -7.36 8.90 -34.57
N GLY A 8 -8.00 8.84 -35.74
CA GLY A 8 -7.69 7.90 -36.80
C GLY A 8 -6.32 8.15 -37.43
N GLY A 9 -5.28 7.66 -36.84
CA GLY A 9 -3.95 7.48 -37.39
C GLY A 9 -3.43 6.14 -36.89
N THR A 10 -3.13 5.23 -37.82
CA THR A 10 -2.47 3.96 -37.52
C THR A 10 -1.09 4.31 -36.95
N ILE A 11 -0.96 4.31 -35.62
CA ILE A 11 0.37 4.38 -34.98
C ILE A 11 1.07 3.11 -35.42
N ASN A 12 2.13 3.21 -36.21
CA ASN A 12 2.88 2.02 -36.60
C ASN A 12 3.65 1.52 -35.34
N ALA A 13 3.99 0.23 -35.32
CA ALA A 13 4.67 -0.37 -34.20
C ALA A 13 6.03 0.31 -33.87
N LEU A 14 6.69 0.86 -34.85
CA LEU A 14 7.96 1.56 -34.70
C LEU A 14 7.76 2.90 -33.97
N ASP A 15 6.78 3.71 -34.38
CA ASP A 15 6.44 4.98 -33.73
C ASP A 15 6.04 4.75 -32.26
N PHE A 16 5.33 3.65 -31.98
CA PHE A 16 4.97 3.26 -30.61
C PHE A 16 6.21 2.93 -29.77
N LEU A 17 7.14 2.15 -30.33
CA LEU A 17 8.38 1.78 -29.64
C LEU A 17 9.27 3.00 -29.39
N GLU A 18 9.44 3.88 -30.38
CA GLU A 18 10.23 5.10 -30.25
C GLU A 18 9.66 6.04 -29.17
N ARG A 19 8.33 6.23 -29.15
CA ARG A 19 7.68 7.03 -28.09
C ARG A 19 7.86 6.39 -26.72
N THR A 20 7.69 5.07 -26.62
CA THR A 20 7.86 4.35 -25.35
C THR A 20 9.31 4.48 -24.85
N GLU A 21 10.30 4.37 -25.72
CA GLU A 21 11.71 4.56 -25.36
C GLU A 21 11.98 6.00 -24.87
N MET A 22 11.45 7.01 -25.58
CA MET A 22 11.55 8.40 -25.14
C MET A 22 10.91 8.63 -23.76
N ASP A 23 9.71 8.09 -23.53
CA ASP A 23 9.01 8.21 -22.26
C ASP A 23 9.77 7.56 -21.11
N VAL A 24 10.40 6.40 -21.36
CA VAL A 24 11.27 5.73 -20.39
C VAL A 24 12.48 6.60 -20.04
N GLN A 25 13.17 7.18 -21.05
CA GLN A 25 14.33 8.03 -20.83
C GLN A 25 13.97 9.31 -20.06
N VAL A 26 12.85 9.95 -20.38
CA VAL A 26 12.34 11.12 -19.65
C VAL A 26 12.04 10.75 -18.19
N THR A 27 11.32 9.66 -17.99
CA THR A 27 10.97 9.19 -16.65
C THR A 27 12.20 8.87 -15.81
N GLN A 28 13.20 8.19 -16.38
CA GLN A 28 14.47 7.91 -15.69
C GLN A 28 15.20 9.19 -15.26
N LYS A 29 15.25 10.21 -16.12
CA LYS A 29 15.86 11.50 -15.81
C LYS A 29 15.11 12.22 -14.69
N GLU A 30 13.77 12.20 -14.70
CA GLU A 30 12.94 12.81 -13.66
C GLU A 30 13.14 12.12 -12.31
N ILE A 31 13.17 10.78 -12.27
CA ILE A 31 13.43 9.99 -11.07
C ILE A 31 14.82 10.29 -10.52
N ALA A 32 15.85 10.26 -11.37
CA ALA A 32 17.22 10.54 -10.96
C ALA A 32 17.36 11.98 -10.40
N ALA A 33 16.77 12.96 -11.08
CA ALA A 33 16.78 14.36 -10.64
C ALA A 33 16.04 14.54 -9.30
N ALA A 34 14.85 13.93 -9.13
CA ALA A 34 14.10 13.98 -7.88
C ALA A 34 14.88 13.29 -6.73
N SER A 35 15.43 12.10 -6.99
CA SER A 35 16.25 11.39 -6.00
C SER A 35 17.50 12.17 -5.59
N GLY A 36 18.12 12.92 -6.51
CA GLY A 36 19.28 13.75 -6.24
C GLY A 36 18.96 15.02 -5.44
N ARG A 37 17.78 15.61 -5.65
CA ARG A 37 17.32 16.79 -4.89
C ARG A 37 16.81 16.45 -3.48
N GLY A 38 16.09 15.31 -3.36
CA GLY A 38 15.52 14.89 -2.10
C GLY A 38 16.56 14.30 -1.14
N LYS A 39 16.35 14.51 0.15
CA LYS A 39 17.20 13.96 1.22
C LYS A 39 16.34 13.34 2.29
N ASN A 40 16.82 12.25 2.89
CA ASN A 40 16.21 11.71 4.09
C ASN A 40 16.66 12.53 5.31
N GLY A 41 15.70 12.88 6.16
CA GLY A 41 15.95 13.59 7.41
C GLY A 41 16.16 12.68 8.62
N VAL A 42 15.88 11.37 8.46
CA VAL A 42 16.02 10.35 9.50
C VAL A 42 16.71 9.09 8.93
N PRO A 43 17.38 8.28 9.79
CA PRO A 43 17.91 6.99 9.38
C PRO A 43 16.78 5.98 9.12
N TYR A 44 17.01 5.06 8.19
CA TYR A 44 16.13 3.93 7.89
C TYR A 44 16.80 2.62 8.26
N PRO A 45 15.99 1.57 8.58
CA PRO A 45 16.52 0.22 8.71
C PRO A 45 17.26 -0.20 7.44
N GLY A 46 18.36 -0.96 7.58
CA GLY A 46 19.13 -1.48 6.44
C GLY A 46 18.46 -2.65 5.71
N SER A 47 17.16 -2.87 5.93
CA SER A 47 16.36 -3.88 5.26
C SER A 47 15.99 -3.47 3.84
N TRP A 48 15.51 -4.44 3.04
CA TRP A 48 15.00 -4.14 1.69
C TRP A 48 13.84 -3.13 1.74
N LEU A 49 12.87 -3.36 2.63
CA LEU A 49 11.71 -2.50 2.79
C LEU A 49 12.10 -1.08 3.25
N GLY A 50 13.01 -0.99 4.23
CA GLY A 50 13.55 0.29 4.70
C GLY A 50 14.20 1.09 3.57
N ASN A 51 14.99 0.43 2.73
CA ASN A 51 15.63 1.07 1.58
C ASN A 51 14.62 1.57 0.54
N GLN A 52 13.51 0.81 0.29
CA GLN A 52 12.44 1.25 -0.60
C GLN A 52 11.74 2.50 -0.06
N PHE A 53 11.38 2.51 1.22
CA PHE A 53 10.77 3.69 1.84
C PHE A 53 11.71 4.89 1.87
N ALA A 54 13.00 4.69 2.12
CA ALA A 54 14.00 5.76 2.04
C ALA A 54 14.07 6.38 0.63
N LEU A 55 14.00 5.55 -0.42
CA LEU A 55 13.97 6.03 -1.80
C LEU A 55 12.68 6.83 -2.07
N ILE A 56 11.51 6.28 -1.72
CA ILE A 56 10.21 6.94 -1.93
C ILE A 56 10.18 8.29 -1.21
N SER A 57 10.65 8.35 0.04
CA SER A 57 10.73 9.59 0.80
C SER A 57 11.59 10.65 0.09
N ARG A 58 12.73 10.26 -0.46
CA ARG A 58 13.58 11.18 -1.26
C ARG A 58 12.88 11.64 -2.53
N LEU A 59 12.18 10.75 -3.24
CA LEU A 59 11.44 11.11 -4.45
C LEU A 59 10.34 12.12 -4.15
N ILE A 60 9.62 11.94 -3.05
CA ILE A 60 8.58 12.87 -2.56
C ILE A 60 9.21 14.23 -2.19
N ALA A 61 10.30 14.23 -1.42
CA ALA A 61 11.04 15.43 -1.04
C ALA A 61 11.64 16.16 -2.25
N GLY A 62 12.10 15.40 -3.24
CA GLY A 62 12.64 15.93 -4.50
C GLY A 62 11.60 16.45 -5.48
N GLY A 63 10.30 16.38 -5.14
CA GLY A 63 9.21 16.94 -5.93
C GLY A 63 8.80 16.10 -7.13
N LEU A 64 9.03 14.77 -7.10
CA LEU A 64 8.49 13.87 -8.12
C LEU A 64 6.96 13.93 -8.10
N LYS A 65 6.32 14.05 -9.26
CA LYS A 65 4.86 14.21 -9.38
C LYS A 65 4.08 12.90 -9.31
N THR A 66 4.75 11.77 -9.13
CA THR A 66 4.12 10.46 -8.96
C THR A 66 3.18 10.48 -7.75
N ARG A 67 1.93 10.09 -7.98
CA ARG A 67 0.88 10.11 -6.95
C ARG A 67 0.75 8.79 -6.20
N ILE A 68 1.16 7.68 -6.79
CA ILE A 68 1.01 6.33 -6.22
C ILE A 68 2.37 5.63 -6.28
N TYR A 69 2.84 5.16 -5.14
CA TYR A 69 4.02 4.33 -4.99
C TYR A 69 3.57 2.96 -4.48
N TYR A 70 4.12 1.91 -5.04
CA TYR A 70 3.84 0.54 -4.64
C TYR A 70 5.12 -0.13 -4.15
N VAL A 71 5.05 -0.76 -2.98
CA VAL A 71 6.14 -1.52 -2.38
C VAL A 71 5.58 -2.86 -1.90
N SER A 72 6.32 -3.93 -2.10
CA SER A 72 5.93 -5.28 -1.67
C SER A 72 6.94 -5.82 -0.67
N GLN A 73 6.45 -6.45 0.39
CA GLN A 73 7.23 -7.25 1.33
C GLN A 73 6.69 -8.67 1.30
N GLY A 74 7.50 -9.60 0.81
CA GLY A 74 7.14 -11.03 0.74
C GLY A 74 7.47 -11.78 2.03
N GLY A 75 7.16 -13.08 2.02
CA GLY A 75 7.52 -14.00 3.11
C GLY A 75 6.43 -14.26 4.13
N TYR A 76 5.23 -13.72 3.94
CA TYR A 76 4.09 -13.91 4.83
C TYR A 76 3.33 -15.23 4.61
N ASP A 77 3.59 -15.93 3.53
CA ASP A 77 2.98 -17.23 3.23
C ASP A 77 3.66 -18.37 4.04
N THR A 78 3.41 -18.36 5.34
CA THR A 78 4.05 -19.24 6.32
C THR A 78 3.09 -20.31 6.80
N HIS A 79 3.27 -21.55 6.32
CA HIS A 79 2.52 -22.72 6.75
C HIS A 79 3.27 -23.55 7.79
N THR A 80 4.54 -23.22 8.07
CA THR A 80 5.41 -23.86 9.07
C THR A 80 6.24 -22.82 9.81
N GLY A 81 6.51 -23.02 11.10
CA GLY A 81 7.42 -22.16 11.89
C GLY A 81 7.04 -20.68 11.84
N GLN A 82 5.74 -20.35 11.79
CA GLN A 82 5.21 -19.03 11.49
C GLN A 82 5.61 -17.95 12.50
N ALA A 83 5.64 -18.28 13.80
CA ALA A 83 5.80 -17.26 14.83
C ALA A 83 7.06 -16.41 14.67
N GLY A 84 8.24 -17.05 14.52
CA GLY A 84 9.50 -16.32 14.35
C GLY A 84 9.62 -15.60 13.00
N ALA A 85 9.03 -16.17 11.94
CA ALA A 85 9.00 -15.54 10.62
C ALA A 85 8.14 -14.26 10.65
N HIS A 86 6.93 -14.33 11.20
CA HIS A 86 6.03 -13.18 11.33
C HIS A 86 6.61 -12.10 12.25
N GLU A 87 7.20 -12.48 13.39
CA GLU A 87 7.84 -11.50 14.28
C GLU A 87 8.89 -10.68 13.53
N ARG A 88 9.76 -11.32 12.77
CA ARG A 88 10.79 -10.63 11.98
C ARG A 88 10.19 -9.72 10.91
N LEU A 89 9.21 -10.22 10.13
CA LEU A 89 8.58 -9.46 9.05
C LEU A 89 7.79 -8.26 9.59
N LEU A 90 7.03 -8.44 10.66
CA LEU A 90 6.26 -7.37 11.29
C LEU A 90 7.17 -6.32 11.94
N ARG A 91 8.29 -6.74 12.51
CA ARG A 91 9.31 -5.83 13.05
C ARG A 91 9.90 -4.98 11.92
N GLU A 92 10.36 -5.61 10.83
CA GLU A 92 10.89 -4.90 9.66
C GLU A 92 9.85 -3.91 9.11
N MET A 93 8.59 -4.32 8.96
CA MET A 93 7.52 -3.46 8.49
C MET A 93 7.31 -2.27 9.42
N SER A 94 7.18 -2.52 10.73
CA SER A 94 6.89 -1.45 11.71
C SER A 94 8.03 -0.43 11.82
N GLU A 95 9.28 -0.89 11.84
CA GLU A 95 10.46 -0.02 11.88
C GLU A 95 10.58 0.82 10.60
N SER A 96 10.37 0.20 9.43
CA SER A 96 10.44 0.87 8.13
C SER A 96 9.33 1.91 7.95
N VAL A 97 8.09 1.56 8.33
CA VAL A 97 6.94 2.49 8.31
C VAL A 97 7.16 3.64 9.30
N SER A 98 7.64 3.35 10.51
CA SER A 98 7.92 4.38 11.51
C SER A 98 8.95 5.38 11.02
N ALA A 99 10.06 4.90 10.43
CA ALA A 99 11.08 5.77 9.83
C ALA A 99 10.50 6.61 8.68
N PHE A 100 9.69 6.00 7.82
CA PHE A 100 9.06 6.70 6.69
C PHE A 100 8.14 7.83 7.15
N LEU A 101 7.25 7.57 8.11
CA LEU A 101 6.34 8.59 8.63
C LEU A 101 7.09 9.71 9.37
N ALA A 102 8.15 9.37 10.12
CA ALA A 102 9.01 10.35 10.78
C ALA A 102 9.73 11.25 9.76
N ASP A 103 10.25 10.65 8.68
CA ASP A 103 10.93 11.38 7.61
C ASP A 103 9.96 12.31 6.87
N LEU A 104 8.77 11.83 6.50
CA LEU A 104 7.73 12.68 5.90
C LEU A 104 7.34 13.84 6.82
N LYS A 105 7.28 13.61 8.13
CA LYS A 105 7.01 14.66 9.11
C LYS A 105 8.13 15.70 9.15
N ALA A 106 9.39 15.25 9.20
CA ALA A 106 10.55 16.13 9.20
C ALA A 106 10.63 17.00 7.93
N GLN A 107 10.18 16.46 6.79
CA GLN A 107 10.12 17.16 5.49
C GLN A 107 8.89 18.07 5.33
N GLY A 108 7.92 18.05 6.26
CA GLY A 108 6.64 18.75 6.12
C GLY A 108 5.69 18.09 5.10
N ASN A 109 5.95 16.84 4.69
CA ASN A 109 5.20 16.11 3.67
C ASN A 109 4.12 15.17 4.23
N LEU A 110 4.10 14.92 5.55
CA LEU A 110 3.22 13.93 6.17
C LEU A 110 1.73 14.17 5.85
N GLY A 111 1.29 15.42 5.85
CA GLY A 111 -0.12 15.80 5.62
C GLY A 111 -0.66 15.44 4.23
N ARG A 112 0.23 15.27 3.24
CA ARG A 112 -0.16 14.95 1.85
C ARG A 112 0.09 13.51 1.44
N VAL A 113 0.50 12.65 2.37
CA VAL A 113 0.80 11.24 2.10
C VAL A 113 -0.06 10.35 2.96
N THR A 114 -0.68 9.35 2.33
CA THR A 114 -1.33 8.22 2.99
C THR A 114 -0.60 6.94 2.61
N LEU A 115 -0.14 6.21 3.62
CA LEU A 115 0.31 4.83 3.49
C LEU A 115 -0.88 3.90 3.75
N MET A 116 -1.06 2.91 2.88
CA MET A 116 -2.06 1.86 3.04
C MET A 116 -1.38 0.50 2.84
N THR A 117 -1.61 -0.42 3.76
CA THR A 117 -1.23 -1.83 3.58
C THR A 117 -2.38 -2.62 3.01
N PHE A 118 -2.08 -3.71 2.30
CA PHE A 118 -3.05 -4.72 1.90
C PHE A 118 -2.35 -6.08 1.73
N SER A 119 -3.13 -7.14 1.77
CA SER A 119 -2.63 -8.52 1.60
C SER A 119 -3.63 -9.33 0.78
N GLU A 120 -3.16 -10.40 0.13
CA GLU A 120 -4.00 -11.30 -0.67
C GLU A 120 -4.84 -12.23 0.20
N PHE A 121 -4.37 -12.55 1.42
CA PHE A 121 -5.03 -13.48 2.33
C PHE A 121 -4.88 -13.04 3.79
N GLY A 122 -5.78 -13.52 4.63
CA GLY A 122 -5.65 -13.53 6.08
C GLY A 122 -5.17 -14.87 6.60
N ARG A 123 -5.34 -15.10 7.90
CA ARG A 123 -4.94 -16.35 8.54
C ARG A 123 -6.08 -16.94 9.34
N ARG A 124 -6.21 -18.28 9.31
CA ARG A 124 -7.10 -19.02 10.20
C ARG A 124 -6.67 -18.86 11.64
N VAL A 125 -7.62 -18.98 12.57
CA VAL A 125 -7.35 -18.88 14.02
C VAL A 125 -6.57 -20.08 14.53
N LYS A 126 -6.87 -21.27 13.96
CA LYS A 126 -6.27 -22.53 14.43
C LYS A 126 -4.89 -22.73 13.81
N GLU A 127 -3.92 -23.06 14.65
CA GLU A 127 -2.61 -23.56 14.24
C GLU A 127 -2.76 -24.91 13.51
N ASN A 128 -2.00 -25.08 12.43
CA ASN A 128 -1.93 -26.33 11.70
C ASN A 128 -0.88 -27.27 12.35
N GLY A 129 -0.77 -28.50 11.83
CA GLY A 129 0.15 -29.52 12.36
C GLY A 129 1.66 -29.22 12.19
N SER A 130 2.03 -28.13 11.54
CA SER A 130 3.42 -27.76 11.18
C SER A 130 3.90 -26.49 11.90
N GLY A 131 3.15 -25.97 12.89
CA GLY A 131 3.52 -24.73 13.59
C GLY A 131 3.33 -23.46 12.76
N GLY A 132 2.33 -23.48 11.89
CA GLY A 132 1.87 -22.37 11.08
C GLY A 132 0.35 -22.28 11.10
N THR A 133 -0.22 -21.49 10.21
CA THR A 133 -1.67 -21.39 9.98
C THR A 133 -1.96 -21.47 8.49
N ASP A 134 -3.14 -21.97 8.15
CA ASP A 134 -3.64 -21.90 6.79
C ASP A 134 -4.18 -20.51 6.46
N HIS A 135 -4.41 -20.24 5.18
CA HIS A 135 -4.99 -18.98 4.73
C HIS A 135 -6.41 -18.81 5.25
N GLY A 136 -6.78 -17.58 5.54
CA GLY A 136 -8.10 -17.19 6.01
C GLY A 136 -8.63 -15.97 5.25
N ALA A 137 -9.92 -15.68 5.44
CA ALA A 137 -10.66 -14.67 4.68
C ALA A 137 -10.45 -13.22 5.18
N ALA A 138 -10.00 -13.03 6.42
CA ALA A 138 -9.87 -11.70 7.02
C ALA A 138 -8.45 -11.39 7.43
N ALA A 139 -8.02 -10.14 7.20
CA ALA A 139 -6.72 -9.64 7.59
C ALA A 139 -6.82 -8.18 8.09
N PRO A 140 -5.91 -7.72 8.96
CA PRO A 140 -5.81 -6.31 9.29
C PRO A 140 -5.31 -5.52 8.07
N LEU A 141 -5.86 -4.30 7.90
CA LEU A 141 -5.39 -3.31 6.95
C LEU A 141 -5.05 -2.04 7.73
N PHE A 142 -3.88 -1.46 7.48
CA PHE A 142 -3.43 -0.25 8.15
C PHE A 142 -3.48 0.94 7.20
N LEU A 143 -4.00 2.07 7.72
CA LEU A 143 -3.86 3.38 7.11
C LEU A 143 -2.99 4.25 8.02
N ALA A 144 -2.03 4.97 7.47
CA ALA A 144 -1.21 5.91 8.20
C ALA A 144 -0.88 7.13 7.36
N GLY A 145 -0.83 8.31 7.99
CA GLY A 145 -0.53 9.58 7.33
C GLY A 145 -1.11 10.76 8.09
N GLY A 146 -0.73 11.96 7.72
CA GLY A 146 -1.11 13.15 8.48
C GLY A 146 -2.60 13.54 8.40
N GLY A 147 -3.32 13.05 7.39
CA GLY A 147 -4.77 13.26 7.24
C GLY A 147 -5.62 12.12 7.77
N VAL A 148 -5.01 11.03 8.23
CA VAL A 148 -5.71 9.83 8.71
C VAL A 148 -6.09 10.01 10.17
N GLN A 149 -7.36 9.73 10.50
CA GLN A 149 -7.84 9.70 11.89
C GLN A 149 -7.34 8.43 12.58
N ALA A 150 -6.78 8.60 13.77
CA ALA A 150 -6.35 7.47 14.59
C ALA A 150 -7.56 6.69 15.14
N GLY A 151 -7.46 5.37 15.18
CA GLY A 151 -8.46 4.51 15.79
C GLY A 151 -8.72 3.23 15.00
N LEU A 152 -9.63 2.42 15.49
CA LEU A 152 -10.12 1.22 14.84
C LEU A 152 -11.33 1.58 13.95
N LEU A 153 -11.29 1.21 12.70
CA LEU A 153 -12.42 1.27 11.78
C LEU A 153 -13.04 -0.13 11.67
N GLY A 154 -14.32 -0.22 11.97
CA GLY A 154 -15.01 -1.50 12.15
C GLY A 154 -14.97 -1.96 13.60
N GLU A 155 -15.12 -3.26 13.80
CA GLU A 155 -15.17 -3.91 15.11
C GLU A 155 -14.02 -4.91 15.25
N MET A 156 -13.60 -5.16 16.49
CA MET A 156 -12.65 -6.24 16.76
C MET A 156 -13.33 -7.57 16.42
N PRO A 157 -12.77 -8.39 15.49
CA PRO A 157 -13.40 -9.65 15.13
C PRO A 157 -13.38 -10.64 16.30
N SER A 158 -14.45 -11.43 16.44
CA SER A 158 -14.49 -12.52 17.40
C SER A 158 -13.62 -13.69 16.92
N LEU A 159 -12.86 -14.26 17.84
CA LEU A 159 -12.06 -15.47 17.63
C LEU A 159 -12.74 -16.72 18.24
N ALA A 160 -13.94 -16.58 18.83
CA ALA A 160 -14.67 -17.72 19.38
C ALA A 160 -15.16 -18.63 18.25
N ALA A 161 -15.01 -19.94 18.41
CA ALA A 161 -15.33 -20.93 17.37
C ALA A 161 -16.74 -20.80 16.78
N ARG A 162 -17.74 -20.42 17.61
CA ARG A 162 -19.13 -20.21 17.18
C ARG A 162 -19.33 -19.01 16.24
N ASP A 163 -18.40 -18.07 16.22
CA ASP A 163 -18.47 -16.81 15.47
C ASP A 163 -17.66 -16.88 14.18
N LEU A 164 -16.84 -17.92 14.01
CA LEU A 164 -16.06 -18.15 12.81
C LEU A 164 -16.94 -18.68 11.65
N ASP A 165 -16.44 -18.57 10.43
CA ASP A 165 -17.00 -19.15 9.23
C ASP A 165 -16.08 -20.27 8.76
N ASP A 166 -16.45 -21.52 9.01
CA ASP A 166 -15.62 -22.72 8.75
C ASP A 166 -14.16 -22.59 9.27
N GLY A 167 -14.01 -21.99 10.44
CA GLY A 167 -12.69 -21.74 11.07
C GLY A 167 -12.00 -20.44 10.63
N ASP A 168 -12.61 -19.69 9.73
CA ASP A 168 -12.13 -18.38 9.30
C ASP A 168 -12.69 -17.23 10.14
N VAL A 169 -11.86 -16.23 10.37
CA VAL A 169 -12.31 -14.95 10.92
C VAL A 169 -13.21 -14.24 9.92
N LYS A 170 -14.39 -13.82 10.35
CA LYS A 170 -15.28 -13.01 9.49
C LYS A 170 -14.75 -11.58 9.42
N PHE A 171 -14.61 -11.05 8.21
CA PHE A 171 -14.34 -9.63 8.05
C PHE A 171 -15.59 -8.80 8.34
N ASN A 172 -15.43 -7.62 8.93
CA ASN A 172 -16.53 -6.70 9.22
C ASN A 172 -16.43 -5.38 8.43
N VAL A 173 -15.31 -5.17 7.74
CA VAL A 173 -15.12 -4.06 6.81
C VAL A 173 -14.73 -4.61 5.44
N ASP A 174 -15.50 -4.27 4.42
CA ASP A 174 -15.14 -4.60 3.04
C ASP A 174 -13.91 -3.75 2.63
N PHE A 175 -12.81 -4.38 2.22
CA PHE A 175 -11.59 -3.69 1.83
C PHE A 175 -11.82 -2.68 0.68
N ARG A 176 -12.84 -2.91 -0.16
CA ARG A 176 -13.22 -1.99 -1.24
C ARG A 176 -13.79 -0.68 -0.70
N SER A 177 -14.40 -0.69 0.49
CA SER A 177 -14.80 0.53 1.20
C SER A 177 -13.59 1.34 1.65
N VAL A 178 -12.49 0.68 2.05
CA VAL A 178 -11.21 1.35 2.33
C VAL A 178 -10.64 1.98 1.06
N TYR A 179 -10.63 1.23 -0.04
CA TYR A 179 -10.15 1.73 -1.34
C TYR A 179 -10.98 2.91 -1.83
N ALA A 180 -12.33 2.81 -1.77
CA ALA A 180 -13.22 3.91 -2.12
C ALA A 180 -12.92 5.16 -1.29
N THR A 181 -12.69 4.97 0.01
CA THR A 181 -12.37 6.07 0.93
C THR A 181 -11.06 6.75 0.57
N VAL A 182 -9.99 5.98 0.30
CA VAL A 182 -8.68 6.54 -0.11
C VAL A 182 -8.79 7.24 -1.47
N LEU A 183 -9.48 6.63 -2.44
CA LEU A 183 -9.69 7.23 -3.76
C LEU A 183 -10.41 8.59 -3.66
N GLU A 184 -11.50 8.67 -2.90
CA GLU A 184 -12.32 9.87 -2.85
C GLU A 184 -11.79 10.92 -1.87
N LYS A 185 -11.34 10.52 -0.68
CA LYS A 185 -10.94 11.47 0.37
C LYS A 185 -9.49 11.92 0.27
N HIS A 186 -8.59 11.05 -0.23
CA HIS A 186 -7.18 11.40 -0.34
C HIS A 186 -6.77 11.75 -1.78
N LEU A 187 -7.15 10.92 -2.75
CA LEU A 187 -6.76 11.13 -4.15
C LEU A 187 -7.70 12.08 -4.92
N GLY A 188 -8.91 12.38 -4.39
CA GLY A 188 -9.88 13.27 -5.01
C GLY A 188 -10.47 12.75 -6.31
N VAL A 189 -10.57 11.41 -6.47
CA VAL A 189 -11.11 10.76 -7.66
C VAL A 189 -12.33 9.91 -7.30
N LYS A 190 -13.32 9.85 -8.19
CA LYS A 190 -14.51 9.01 -7.99
C LYS A 190 -14.14 7.53 -7.96
N SER A 191 -14.57 6.80 -6.94
CA SER A 191 -14.26 5.39 -6.74
C SER A 191 -15.07 4.46 -7.65
N ASN A 192 -16.34 4.79 -7.93
CA ASN A 192 -17.26 3.93 -8.70
C ASN A 192 -16.70 3.49 -10.07
N PRO A 193 -16.17 4.38 -10.95
CA PRO A 193 -15.63 3.95 -12.24
C PRO A 193 -14.42 2.99 -12.12
N ILE A 194 -13.70 3.07 -10.99
CA ILE A 194 -12.50 2.26 -10.74
C ILE A 194 -12.88 0.91 -10.14
N LEU A 195 -13.83 0.91 -9.17
CA LEU A 195 -14.22 -0.28 -8.43
C LEU A 195 -15.44 -1.01 -9.03
N GLY A 196 -16.01 -0.50 -10.12
CA GLY A 196 -17.15 -1.07 -10.82
C GLY A 196 -18.52 -0.86 -10.14
N ARG A 197 -18.53 -0.39 -8.89
CA ARG A 197 -19.74 -0.02 -8.14
C ARG A 197 -19.44 0.91 -6.97
N THR A 198 -20.46 1.47 -6.35
CA THR A 198 -20.33 2.31 -5.14
C THR A 198 -20.13 1.44 -3.89
N PHE A 199 -19.21 1.85 -3.04
CA PHE A 199 -18.96 1.29 -1.72
C PHE A 199 -19.13 2.37 -0.65
N PRO A 200 -19.60 2.02 0.57
CA PRO A 200 -19.69 2.97 1.68
C PRO A 200 -18.30 3.56 2.01
N LEU A 201 -18.24 4.86 2.22
CA LEU A 201 -17.03 5.52 2.66
C LEU A 201 -16.87 5.41 4.18
N LEU A 202 -15.65 5.18 4.62
CA LEU A 202 -15.29 5.09 6.04
C LEU A 202 -14.88 6.46 6.59
N LYS A 203 -15.05 6.66 7.90
CA LYS A 203 -14.59 7.87 8.60
C LYS A 203 -13.09 7.79 8.92
N ALA A 204 -12.27 7.59 7.89
CA ALA A 204 -10.82 7.44 8.03
C ALA A 204 -10.06 8.76 7.91
N TYR A 205 -10.70 9.82 7.44
CA TYR A 205 -10.10 11.14 7.23
C TYR A 205 -10.92 12.21 7.93
N SER A 206 -10.22 13.22 8.47
CA SER A 206 -10.80 14.43 9.05
C SER A 206 -11.28 15.41 7.98
#